data_57f5c6ce2aa961747ca772260b2c9e4e
#
_entry.id   57f5c6ce2aa961747ca772260b2c9e4e
#
_cell.length_a   1.000
_cell.length_b   1.000
_cell.length_c   1.000
_cell.angle_alpha   90.00
_cell.angle_beta   90.00
_cell.angle_gamma   90.00
#
_symmetry.space_group_name_H-M   'P 1'
#
loop_
_entity.id
_entity.type
_entity.pdbx_description
1 polymer ?
#
loop_
_entity_poly.entity_id
_entity_poly.type
_entity_poly.pdbx_seq_one_letter_code
_entity_poly.pdbx_strand_id
1 'polypeptide(L)'
;QLADLIRAEELYHRGGCYIDADFLCLRPFDSLLPLPGFAGWEDNLYIPNACMGFAPRHPALSEVIFRSIARHNRGTWAAGVGVTTEVFRERTDMLLLPPGSFYAVHWRTAHVHGVDVEKVRSENPWAFGIHLYAHSWWEKEKSS
;
A
#
# COMPACT_ATOMS: atom_id res chain seq x y z
N GLN A 1 -7.12 -8.35 -7.02
CA GLN A 1 -7.19 -9.52 -6.11
C GLN A 1 -5.96 -10.41 -6.23
N LEU A 2 -5.69 -10.95 -7.45
CA LEU A 2 -4.53 -11.83 -7.62
C LEU A 2 -3.21 -11.10 -7.31
N ALA A 3 -3.05 -9.87 -7.79
CA ALA A 3 -1.88 -9.05 -7.50
C ALA A 3 -1.71 -8.79 -6.00
N ASP A 4 -2.82 -8.55 -5.26
CA ASP A 4 -2.77 -8.33 -3.82
C ASP A 4 -2.29 -9.57 -3.07
N LEU A 5 -2.69 -10.75 -3.52
CA LEU A 5 -2.24 -12.01 -2.95
C LEU A 5 -0.76 -12.28 -3.27
N ILE A 6 -0.36 -12.11 -4.53
CA ILE A 6 1.02 -12.34 -4.98
C ILE A 6 2.00 -11.44 -4.21
N ARG A 7 1.70 -10.13 -4.04
CA ARG A 7 2.58 -9.21 -3.29
C ARG A 7 2.73 -9.63 -1.82
N ALA A 8 1.66 -10.10 -1.20
CA ALA A 8 1.69 -10.57 0.17
C ALA A 8 2.49 -11.88 0.31
N GLU A 9 2.32 -12.83 -0.61
CA GLU A 9 3.07 -14.09 -0.63
C GLU A 9 4.57 -13.87 -0.89
N GLU A 10 4.93 -13.03 -1.85
CA GLU A 10 6.35 -12.72 -2.13
C GLU A 10 7.03 -12.08 -0.91
N LEU A 11 6.39 -11.12 -0.27
CA LEU A 11 6.91 -10.52 0.96
C LEU A 11 6.96 -11.53 2.12
N TYR A 12 5.97 -12.42 2.25
CA TYR A 12 5.98 -13.46 3.27
C TYR A 12 7.16 -14.42 3.09
N HIS A 13 7.45 -14.84 1.87
CA HIS A 13 8.53 -15.81 1.61
C HIS A 13 9.91 -15.15 1.61
N ARG A 14 10.06 -13.99 1.02
CA ARG A 14 11.36 -13.34 0.76
C ARG A 14 11.64 -12.15 1.68
N GLY A 15 10.63 -11.53 2.24
CA GLY A 15 10.75 -10.23 2.90
C GLY A 15 11.07 -9.11 1.91
N GLY A 16 11.47 -7.97 2.42
CA GLY A 16 11.82 -6.79 1.64
C GLY A 16 10.70 -5.77 1.56
N CYS A 17 10.71 -4.97 0.51
CA CYS A 17 9.73 -3.92 0.28
C CYS A 17 9.02 -4.12 -1.06
N TYR A 18 7.70 -4.04 -1.05
CA TYR A 18 6.86 -3.98 -2.23
C TYR A 18 6.39 -2.55 -2.48
N ILE A 19 6.46 -2.13 -3.71
CA ILE A 19 5.88 -0.86 -4.20
C ILE A 19 5.14 -1.11 -5.50
N ASP A 20 3.99 -0.46 -5.70
CA ASP A 20 3.27 -0.49 -6.98
C ASP A 20 4.09 0.20 -8.08
N ALA A 21 3.90 -0.21 -9.33
CA ALA A 21 4.64 0.32 -10.47
C ALA A 21 4.39 1.82 -10.75
N ASP A 22 3.30 2.35 -10.23
CA ASP A 22 2.92 3.75 -10.28
C ASP A 22 3.23 4.51 -8.97
N PHE A 23 4.22 4.03 -8.22
CA PHE A 23 4.73 4.70 -7.03
C PHE A 23 6.05 5.41 -7.34
N LEU A 24 6.11 6.71 -7.11
CA LEU A 24 7.32 7.51 -7.25
C LEU A 24 8.07 7.62 -5.94
N CYS A 25 9.28 7.05 -5.85
CA CYS A 25 10.14 7.17 -4.67
C CYS A 25 10.76 8.57 -4.61
N LEU A 26 10.65 9.23 -3.46
CA LEU A 26 11.22 10.57 -3.21
C LEU A 26 12.45 10.52 -2.32
N ARG A 27 12.62 9.47 -1.55
CA ARG A 27 13.77 9.27 -0.63
C ARG A 27 14.04 7.78 -0.41
N PRO A 28 15.27 7.42 0.01
CA PRO A 28 15.61 6.03 0.31
C PRO A 28 14.77 5.41 1.42
N PHE A 29 14.50 4.12 1.31
CA PHE A 29 13.80 3.33 2.34
C PHE A 29 14.74 2.70 3.38
N ASP A 30 16.03 3.04 3.35
CA ASP A 30 17.06 2.41 4.21
C ASP A 30 16.71 2.45 5.70
N SER A 31 16.07 3.51 6.16
CA SER A 31 15.61 3.61 7.56
C SER A 31 14.41 2.72 7.91
N LEU A 32 13.67 2.25 6.91
CA LEU A 32 12.50 1.40 7.09
C LEU A 32 12.83 -0.09 6.96
N LEU A 33 13.82 -0.44 6.13
CA LEU A 33 14.16 -1.83 5.82
C LEU A 33 14.57 -2.67 7.04
N PRO A 34 15.22 -2.14 8.11
CA PRO A 34 15.52 -2.91 9.30
C PRO A 34 14.32 -3.23 10.19
N LEU A 35 13.17 -2.61 9.94
CA LEU A 35 11.97 -2.83 10.75
C LEU A 35 11.36 -4.22 10.48
N PRO A 36 10.73 -4.85 11.48
CA PRO A 36 10.01 -6.12 11.29
C PRO A 36 8.92 -6.02 10.23
N GLY A 37 8.24 -4.88 10.16
CA GLY A 37 7.27 -4.55 9.15
C GLY A 37 6.91 -3.07 9.14
N PHE A 38 6.49 -2.56 7.99
CA PHE A 38 5.97 -1.21 7.86
C PHE A 38 4.91 -1.14 6.75
N ALA A 39 3.96 -0.23 6.94
CA ALA A 39 2.99 0.21 5.95
C ALA A 39 2.62 1.67 6.25
N GLY A 40 1.78 2.29 5.44
CA GLY A 40 1.36 3.67 5.66
C GLY A 40 -0.15 3.85 5.59
N TRP A 41 -0.66 4.76 6.36
CA TRP A 41 -2.03 5.25 6.23
C TRP A 41 -2.17 6.10 4.97
N GLU A 42 -3.22 5.84 4.19
CA GLU A 42 -3.62 6.76 3.10
C GLU A 42 -4.31 7.99 3.69
N ASP A 43 -5.22 7.72 4.60
CA ASP A 43 -5.97 8.68 5.40
C ASP A 43 -6.14 8.11 6.82
N ASN A 44 -7.13 8.56 7.57
CA ASN A 44 -7.42 8.02 8.90
C ASN A 44 -8.26 6.73 8.88
N LEU A 45 -8.58 6.19 7.70
CA LEU A 45 -9.50 5.06 7.53
C LEU A 45 -8.81 3.83 6.94
N TYR A 46 -7.91 4.01 5.97
CA TYR A 46 -7.38 2.92 5.16
C TYR A 46 -5.86 2.82 5.17
N ILE A 47 -5.38 1.58 5.13
CA ILE A 47 -3.96 1.22 4.97
C ILE A 47 -3.83 0.41 3.68
N PRO A 48 -3.54 1.08 2.54
CA PRO A 48 -3.38 0.40 1.26
C PRO A 48 -2.14 -0.49 1.24
N ASN A 49 -2.12 -1.40 0.27
CA ASN A 49 -1.03 -2.34 0.05
C ASN A 49 -0.11 -1.97 -1.12
N ALA A 50 -0.17 -0.72 -1.57
CA ALA A 50 0.64 -0.21 -2.67
C ALA A 50 2.11 0.06 -2.29
N CYS A 51 2.37 0.27 -0.99
CA CYS A 51 3.72 0.41 -0.44
C CYS A 51 3.75 -0.20 0.95
N MET A 52 4.52 -1.28 1.12
CA MET A 52 4.70 -1.97 2.40
C MET A 52 5.98 -2.80 2.40
N GLY A 53 6.57 -3.00 3.58
CA GLY A 53 7.75 -3.82 3.73
C GLY A 53 7.66 -4.71 4.96
N PHE A 54 8.29 -5.90 4.90
CA PHE A 54 8.26 -6.88 5.98
C PHE A 54 9.52 -7.73 6.02
N ALA A 55 9.89 -8.18 7.21
CA ALA A 55 10.80 -9.31 7.36
C ALA A 55 10.13 -10.60 6.84
N PRO A 56 10.91 -11.58 6.35
CA PRO A 56 10.34 -12.84 5.90
C PRO A 56 9.52 -13.53 7.00
N ARG A 57 8.41 -14.14 6.59
CA ARG A 57 7.47 -14.88 7.48
C ARG A 57 6.83 -14.01 8.56
N HIS A 58 6.68 -12.73 8.32
CA HIS A 58 6.00 -11.86 9.28
C HIS A 58 4.53 -12.31 9.47
N PRO A 59 4.04 -12.45 10.71
CA PRO A 59 2.70 -12.99 11.00
C PRO A 59 1.55 -12.20 10.38
N ALA A 60 1.71 -10.88 10.25
CA ALA A 60 0.70 -10.03 9.60
C ALA A 60 0.42 -10.48 8.16
N LEU A 61 1.45 -10.89 7.41
CA LEU A 61 1.29 -11.31 6.03
C LEU A 61 0.58 -12.65 5.89
N SER A 62 0.84 -13.61 6.78
CA SER A 62 0.10 -14.88 6.77
C SER A 62 -1.39 -14.65 7.04
N GLU A 63 -1.72 -13.72 7.92
CA GLU A 63 -3.10 -13.34 8.21
C GLU A 63 -3.75 -12.60 7.02
N VAL A 64 -3.03 -11.69 6.37
CA VAL A 64 -3.48 -11.03 5.13
C VAL A 64 -3.78 -12.06 4.05
N ILE A 65 -2.87 -13.00 3.78
CA ILE A 65 -3.04 -14.06 2.78
C ILE A 65 -4.29 -14.89 3.09
N PHE A 66 -4.43 -15.39 4.32
CA PHE A 66 -5.57 -16.18 4.75
C PHE A 66 -6.91 -15.44 4.57
N ARG A 67 -7.00 -14.19 5.05
CA ARG A 67 -8.23 -13.39 4.95
C ARG A 67 -8.54 -12.98 3.50
N SER A 68 -7.52 -12.71 2.69
CA SER A 68 -7.70 -12.36 1.27
C SER A 68 -8.27 -13.54 0.47
N ILE A 69 -7.78 -14.76 0.71
CA ILE A 69 -8.31 -15.99 0.12
C ILE A 69 -9.76 -16.20 0.57
N ALA A 70 -10.05 -16.07 1.86
CA ALA A 70 -11.40 -16.23 2.40
C ALA A 70 -12.42 -15.22 1.84
N ARG A 71 -11.94 -14.09 1.34
CA ARG A 71 -12.78 -12.99 0.80
C ARG A 71 -12.70 -12.80 -0.71
N HIS A 72 -12.09 -13.74 -1.44
CA HIS A 72 -11.89 -13.57 -2.90
C HIS A 72 -13.18 -13.28 -3.68
N ASN A 73 -14.33 -13.75 -3.20
CA ASN A 73 -15.65 -13.52 -3.83
C ASN A 73 -16.32 -12.19 -3.42
N ARG A 74 -15.71 -11.39 -2.53
CA ARG A 74 -16.33 -10.16 -2.00
C ARG A 74 -15.88 -8.88 -2.71
N GLY A 75 -15.18 -9.00 -3.82
CA GLY A 75 -14.66 -7.88 -4.60
C GLY A 75 -13.22 -7.50 -4.24
N THR A 76 -12.58 -6.80 -5.16
CA THR A 76 -11.13 -6.47 -5.10
C THR A 76 -10.78 -5.66 -3.88
N TRP A 77 -11.59 -4.65 -3.55
CA TRP A 77 -11.34 -3.81 -2.39
C TRP A 77 -11.43 -4.60 -1.07
N ALA A 78 -12.46 -5.41 -0.91
CA ALA A 78 -12.69 -6.16 0.32
C ALA A 78 -11.63 -7.24 0.58
N ALA A 79 -11.06 -7.83 -0.48
CA ALA A 79 -10.00 -8.83 -0.40
C ALA A 79 -8.57 -8.24 -0.40
N GLY A 80 -8.41 -6.97 -0.76
CA GLY A 80 -7.15 -6.23 -0.78
C GLY A 80 -7.05 -5.22 0.36
N VAL A 81 -7.28 -3.94 0.05
CA VAL A 81 -7.14 -2.81 1.01
C VAL A 81 -7.96 -3.00 2.29
N GLY A 82 -9.16 -3.56 2.19
CA GLY A 82 -9.98 -3.87 3.36
C GLY A 82 -9.29 -4.84 4.31
N VAL A 83 -8.67 -5.89 3.78
CA VAL A 83 -7.95 -6.88 4.59
C VAL A 83 -6.68 -6.27 5.20
N THR A 84 -5.85 -5.58 4.42
CA THR A 84 -4.63 -4.96 4.96
C THR A 84 -4.96 -3.94 6.04
N THR A 85 -6.01 -3.15 5.85
CA THR A 85 -6.46 -2.20 6.86
C THR A 85 -6.87 -2.89 8.16
N GLU A 86 -7.69 -3.94 8.09
CA GLU A 86 -8.14 -4.67 9.28
C GLU A 86 -6.99 -5.36 10.03
N VAL A 87 -6.09 -5.99 9.28
CA VAL A 87 -4.98 -6.73 9.90
C VAL A 87 -3.95 -5.77 10.48
N PHE A 88 -3.54 -4.75 9.72
CA PHE A 88 -2.40 -3.92 10.14
C PHE A 88 -2.75 -2.93 11.24
N ARG A 89 -3.97 -2.39 11.27
CA ARG A 89 -4.36 -1.35 12.24
C ARG A 89 -4.23 -1.78 13.71
N GLU A 90 -4.33 -3.06 14.00
CA GLU A 90 -4.29 -3.62 15.35
C GLU A 90 -2.92 -4.20 15.72
N ARG A 91 -1.94 -4.14 14.79
CA ARG A 91 -0.62 -4.73 15.01
C ARG A 91 0.29 -3.80 15.78
N THR A 92 1.06 -4.37 16.70
CA THR A 92 2.09 -3.68 17.48
C THR A 92 3.51 -4.10 17.10
N ASP A 93 3.65 -5.10 16.22
CA ASP A 93 4.91 -5.65 15.75
C ASP A 93 5.33 -5.11 14.37
N MET A 94 4.72 -4.01 13.94
CA MET A 94 5.06 -3.29 12.72
C MET A 94 4.84 -1.78 12.90
N LEU A 95 5.50 -0.98 12.07
CA LEU A 95 5.34 0.47 12.05
C LEU A 95 4.25 0.88 11.05
N LEU A 96 3.27 1.65 11.51
CA LEU A 96 2.33 2.34 10.64
C LEU A 96 2.73 3.82 10.53
N LEU A 97 3.16 4.22 9.33
CA LEU A 97 3.49 5.60 9.05
C LEU A 97 2.22 6.46 8.88
N PRO A 98 2.28 7.73 9.29
CA PRO A 98 1.14 8.65 9.19
C PRO A 98 0.75 8.93 7.73
N PRO A 99 -0.47 9.44 7.48
CA PRO A 99 -0.88 9.97 6.18
C PRO A 99 0.16 10.95 5.62
N GLY A 100 0.34 10.90 4.30
CA GLY A 100 1.35 11.71 3.61
C GLY A 100 2.73 11.09 3.51
N SER A 101 3.04 10.01 4.25
CA SER A 101 4.33 9.32 4.13
C SER A 101 4.52 8.61 2.80
N PHE A 102 3.48 7.90 2.32
CA PHE A 102 3.42 7.20 1.03
C PHE A 102 2.30 7.69 0.13
N TYR A 103 1.26 8.26 0.72
CA TYR A 103 0.03 8.66 0.05
C TYR A 103 -0.23 10.15 0.30
N ALA A 104 0.71 11.00 -0.16
CA ALA A 104 0.64 12.45 0.00
C ALA A 104 -0.51 13.09 -0.79
N VAL A 105 -1.03 12.38 -1.78
CA VAL A 105 -2.24 12.76 -2.53
C VAL A 105 -3.29 11.68 -2.35
N HIS A 106 -4.47 12.08 -1.93
CA HIS A 106 -5.61 11.15 -1.81
C HIS A 106 -6.08 10.71 -3.19
N TRP A 107 -6.47 9.43 -3.35
CA TRP A 107 -6.86 8.85 -4.64
C TRP A 107 -7.95 9.64 -5.39
N ARG A 108 -8.93 10.21 -4.69
CA ARG A 108 -9.98 11.04 -5.29
C ARG A 108 -9.41 12.30 -5.93
N THR A 109 -8.45 12.95 -5.27
CA THR A 109 -7.81 14.16 -5.79
C THR A 109 -6.93 13.84 -7.00
N ALA A 110 -6.13 12.78 -6.90
CA ALA A 110 -5.29 12.31 -8.00
C ALA A 110 -6.12 11.95 -9.24
N HIS A 111 -7.28 11.34 -9.04
CA HIS A 111 -8.19 10.92 -10.10
C HIS A 111 -8.82 12.09 -10.86
N VAL A 112 -9.18 13.17 -10.16
CA VAL A 112 -9.86 14.34 -10.76
C VAL A 112 -8.88 15.33 -11.39
N HIS A 113 -7.73 15.57 -10.74
CA HIS A 113 -6.81 16.66 -11.07
C HIS A 113 -5.43 16.18 -11.51
N GLY A 114 -5.15 14.88 -11.45
CA GLY A 114 -3.80 14.35 -11.60
C GLY A 114 -2.92 14.68 -10.40
N VAL A 115 -1.62 14.36 -10.51
CA VAL A 115 -0.64 14.57 -9.46
C VAL A 115 0.43 15.54 -9.93
N ASP A 116 0.48 16.74 -9.33
CA ASP A 116 1.60 17.67 -9.48
C ASP A 116 2.72 17.25 -8.51
N VAL A 117 3.68 16.51 -9.04
CA VAL A 117 4.78 15.90 -8.28
C VAL A 117 5.63 16.95 -7.56
N GLU A 118 5.96 18.06 -8.22
CA GLU A 118 6.83 19.09 -7.64
C GLU A 118 6.13 19.83 -6.49
N LYS A 119 4.86 20.12 -6.64
CA LYS A 119 4.04 20.69 -5.58
C LYS A 119 3.96 19.74 -4.38
N VAL A 120 3.61 18.47 -4.63
CA VAL A 120 3.52 17.46 -3.55
C VAL A 120 4.84 17.29 -2.82
N ARG A 121 5.96 17.25 -3.54
CA ARG A 121 7.30 17.16 -2.97
C ARG A 121 7.62 18.35 -2.07
N SER A 122 7.28 19.55 -2.50
CA SER A 122 7.54 20.77 -1.72
C SER A 122 6.68 20.88 -0.47
N GLU A 123 5.42 20.45 -0.54
CA GLU A 123 4.47 20.47 0.57
C GLU A 123 4.66 19.32 1.57
N ASN A 124 5.29 18.20 1.13
CA ASN A 124 5.50 17.00 1.94
C ASN A 124 6.97 16.56 1.95
N PRO A 125 7.90 17.39 2.48
CA PRO A 125 9.34 17.09 2.43
C PRO A 125 9.73 15.83 3.24
N TRP A 126 8.85 15.33 4.08
CA TRP A 126 9.03 14.09 4.86
C TRP A 126 8.54 12.83 4.13
N ALA A 127 7.81 12.96 3.02
CA ALA A 127 7.26 11.81 2.30
C ALA A 127 8.36 10.91 1.74
N PHE A 128 8.18 9.60 1.85
CA PHE A 128 9.05 8.61 1.23
C PHE A 128 8.73 8.42 -0.25
N GLY A 129 7.49 8.70 -0.63
CA GLY A 129 7.07 8.59 -2.01
C GLY A 129 5.64 9.09 -2.25
N ILE A 130 5.23 9.00 -3.50
CA ILE A 130 3.91 9.42 -3.97
C ILE A 130 3.30 8.28 -4.78
N HIS A 131 2.12 7.82 -4.38
CA HIS A 131 1.33 6.93 -5.22
C HIS A 131 0.58 7.75 -6.26
N LEU A 132 0.77 7.44 -7.54
CA LEU A 132 0.27 8.26 -8.65
C LEU A 132 -1.15 7.89 -9.09
N TYR A 133 -1.67 6.74 -8.63
CA TYR A 133 -3.00 6.23 -8.98
C TYR A 133 -3.24 6.19 -10.49
N ALA A 134 -2.28 5.65 -11.27
CA ALA A 134 -2.30 5.64 -12.74
C ALA A 134 -3.43 4.79 -13.36
N HIS A 135 -4.23 4.10 -12.55
CA HIS A 135 -5.51 3.45 -12.89
C HIS A 135 -5.54 2.59 -14.14
N SER A 136 -4.51 1.79 -14.38
CA SER A 136 -4.47 0.84 -15.50
C SER A 136 -5.63 -0.19 -15.51
N TRP A 137 -6.42 -0.28 -14.44
CA TRP A 137 -7.57 -1.18 -14.29
C TRP A 137 -8.94 -0.52 -14.54
N TRP A 138 -9.05 0.80 -14.49
CA TRP A 138 -10.32 1.53 -14.64
C TRP A 138 -10.83 1.64 -16.07
N GLU A 139 -9.95 1.60 -17.05
CA GLU A 139 -10.35 1.64 -18.46
C GLU A 139 -11.07 0.36 -18.90
N LYS A 140 -10.90 -0.75 -18.20
CA LYS A 140 -11.55 -2.03 -18.52
C LYS A 140 -13.01 -2.11 -18.05
N GLU A 141 -13.44 -1.35 -17.07
CA GLU A 141 -14.82 -1.36 -16.58
C GLU A 141 -15.75 -0.46 -17.41
N LYS A 142 -15.21 0.48 -18.18
CA LYS A 142 -15.99 1.35 -19.07
C LYS A 142 -16.24 0.76 -20.45
N SER A 143 -15.57 -0.35 -20.80
CA SER A 143 -15.69 -1.02 -22.09
C SER A 143 -16.42 -2.37 -22.02
N SER A 144 -17.04 -2.69 -20.91
CA SER A 144 -17.94 -3.82 -20.67
C SER A 144 -19.34 -3.30 -20.37
#